data_17c490898468dcc0e7b9d058ed38ac79
#
_entry.id   17c490898468dcc0e7b9d058ed38ac79
#
_cell.length_a   1.000
_cell.length_b   1.000
_cell.length_c   1.000
_cell.angle_alpha   90.00
_cell.angle_beta   90.00
_cell.angle_gamma   90.00
#
_symmetry.space_group_name_H-M   'P 1'
#
loop_
_entity.id
_entity.type
_entity.pdbx_description
1 polymer ?
#
loop_
_entity_poly.entity_id
_entity_poly.type
_entity_poly.pdbx_seq_one_letter_code
_entity_poly.pdbx_strand_id
1 'polypeptide(L)'
;MPQYNRRELDARAREYGFNRDTFEKVLRLRTILEFLNTHEYMCEHLLLKGGTAINLTIFNLPRLSVDIDLDFIPNLTREETANERERLTEILKRYMSEQGYSLSDASRFSHSLDAFHYNYVNAAGNRDMIKIEINYSLRTHVLSSEDRVFITDAFGEPLKVRTLAAIEIFAAKTNALISRAAARDLYDFCNMADMELFSGEGDIFRKCIIFYATISTKDVNKDFDTSAINNHIYSKKKTNL
;
A
#
# COMPACT_ATOMS: atom_id res chain seq x y z
N MET A 1 -6.59 2.06 22.18
CA MET A 1 -6.07 2.97 21.13
C MET A 1 -4.69 3.46 21.55
N PRO A 2 -3.66 3.39 20.69
CA PRO A 2 -2.38 4.01 21.01
C PRO A 2 -2.59 5.50 21.31
N GLN A 3 -2.21 5.93 22.52
CA GLN A 3 -2.25 7.33 22.89
C GLN A 3 -0.88 7.94 22.59
N TYR A 4 -0.86 8.88 21.66
CA TYR A 4 0.36 9.60 21.31
C TYR A 4 0.37 10.98 21.97
N ASN A 5 1.50 11.33 22.60
CA ASN A 5 1.71 12.66 23.11
C ASN A 5 1.96 13.64 21.94
N ARG A 6 1.13 14.66 21.82
CA ARG A 6 1.21 15.65 20.72
C ARG A 6 2.59 16.31 20.61
N ARG A 7 3.22 16.67 21.75
CA ARG A 7 4.53 17.35 21.74
C ARG A 7 5.66 16.41 21.27
N GLU A 8 5.61 15.15 21.69
CA GLU A 8 6.58 14.13 21.26
C GLU A 8 6.42 13.83 19.77
N LEU A 9 5.18 13.71 19.27
CA LEU A 9 4.92 13.55 17.84
C LEU A 9 5.42 14.74 17.02
N ASP A 10 5.16 15.98 17.48
CA ASP A 10 5.64 17.19 16.81
C ASP A 10 7.18 17.20 16.73
N ALA A 11 7.87 16.82 17.81
CA ALA A 11 9.33 16.77 17.85
C ALA A 11 9.88 15.72 16.88
N ARG A 12 9.38 14.49 16.96
CA ARG A 12 9.82 13.40 16.07
C ARG A 12 9.50 13.65 14.60
N ALA A 13 8.30 14.13 14.30
CA ALA A 13 7.92 14.45 12.92
C ALA A 13 8.85 15.52 12.30
N ARG A 14 9.25 16.55 13.07
CA ARG A 14 10.21 17.57 12.63
C ARG A 14 11.62 17.00 12.43
N GLU A 15 12.06 16.14 13.33
CA GLU A 15 13.37 15.48 13.24
C GLU A 15 13.53 14.73 11.91
N TYR A 16 12.46 14.03 11.48
CA TYR A 16 12.45 13.27 10.24
C TYR A 16 11.89 14.04 9.02
N GLY A 17 11.56 15.32 9.19
CA GLY A 17 11.06 16.16 8.09
C GLY A 17 9.62 15.88 7.65
N PHE A 18 8.79 15.29 8.49
CA PHE A 18 7.41 14.92 8.18
C PHE A 18 6.37 15.89 8.78
N ASN A 19 5.20 15.93 8.16
CA ASN A 19 4.02 16.50 8.78
C ASN A 19 3.56 15.59 9.95
N ARG A 20 3.24 16.21 11.12
CA ARG A 20 2.85 15.46 12.33
C ARG A 20 1.69 14.50 12.11
N ASP A 21 0.62 14.95 11.45
CA ASP A 21 -0.60 14.12 11.30
C ASP A 21 -0.33 12.93 10.38
N THR A 22 0.46 13.13 9.32
CA THR A 22 0.93 12.05 8.45
C THR A 22 1.86 11.08 9.20
N PHE A 23 2.77 11.62 10.03
CA PHE A 23 3.68 10.82 10.84
C PHE A 23 2.92 9.96 11.85
N GLU A 24 1.93 10.55 12.58
CA GLU A 24 1.05 9.79 13.47
C GLU A 24 0.31 8.69 12.72
N LYS A 25 -0.23 8.99 11.53
CA LYS A 25 -0.94 8.01 10.73
C LYS A 25 -0.05 6.83 10.38
N VAL A 26 1.22 7.05 10.00
CA VAL A 26 2.16 5.96 9.70
C VAL A 26 2.52 5.15 10.96
N LEU A 27 2.65 5.76 12.13
CA LEU A 27 2.81 5.02 13.38
C LEU A 27 1.63 4.08 13.67
N ARG A 28 0.41 4.55 13.39
CA ARG A 28 -0.81 3.72 13.50
C ARG A 28 -0.83 2.59 12.48
N LEU A 29 -0.45 2.87 11.23
CA LEU A 29 -0.31 1.84 10.20
C LEU A 29 0.73 0.79 10.61
N ARG A 30 1.87 1.21 11.18
CA ARG A 30 2.90 0.30 11.70
C ARG A 30 2.31 -0.69 12.71
N THR A 31 1.53 -0.21 13.67
CA THR A 31 0.89 -1.07 14.69
C THR A 31 -0.11 -2.06 14.06
N ILE A 32 -0.86 -1.62 13.06
CA ILE A 32 -1.78 -2.50 12.33
C ILE A 32 -1.01 -3.52 11.50
N LEU A 33 0.05 -3.11 10.82
CA LEU A 33 0.91 -4.02 10.04
C LEU A 33 1.62 -5.04 10.95
N GLU A 34 2.03 -4.64 12.15
CA GLU A 34 2.57 -5.56 13.15
C GLU A 34 1.55 -6.64 13.52
N PHE A 35 0.30 -6.25 13.81
CA PHE A 35 -0.78 -7.22 14.04
C PHE A 35 -0.98 -8.14 12.84
N LEU A 36 -1.11 -7.60 11.63
CA LEU A 36 -1.32 -8.40 10.42
C LEU A 36 -0.20 -9.41 10.15
N ASN A 37 1.03 -9.12 10.56
CA ASN A 37 2.19 -9.98 10.35
C ASN A 37 2.52 -10.91 11.53
N THR A 38 1.98 -10.66 12.72
CA THR A 38 2.16 -11.51 13.89
C THR A 38 0.97 -12.44 14.16
N HIS A 39 -0.20 -12.08 13.68
CA HIS A 39 -1.37 -12.94 13.76
C HIS A 39 -1.27 -14.03 12.68
N GLU A 40 -1.07 -15.28 13.08
CA GLU A 40 -0.80 -16.44 12.22
C GLU A 40 -1.72 -16.49 11.00
N TYR A 41 -3.03 -16.47 11.24
CA TYR A 41 -4.02 -16.54 10.17
C TYR A 41 -3.95 -15.34 9.19
N MET A 42 -3.76 -14.11 9.68
CA MET A 42 -3.68 -12.93 8.82
C MET A 42 -2.41 -12.95 7.97
N CYS A 43 -1.28 -13.30 8.57
CA CYS A 43 0.01 -13.39 7.90
C CYS A 43 0.04 -14.45 6.79
N GLU A 44 -0.67 -15.57 6.99
CA GLU A 44 -0.75 -16.63 5.99
C GLU A 44 -1.62 -16.28 4.78
N HIS A 45 -2.60 -15.38 4.96
CA HIS A 45 -3.61 -15.09 3.94
C HIS A 45 -3.40 -13.76 3.21
N LEU A 46 -2.57 -12.84 3.74
CA LEU A 46 -2.44 -11.48 3.24
C LEU A 46 -0.98 -11.11 2.93
N LEU A 47 -0.78 -10.40 1.82
CA LEU A 47 0.51 -9.79 1.47
C LEU A 47 0.35 -8.28 1.34
N LEU A 48 1.26 -7.54 1.96
CA LEU A 48 1.33 -6.09 1.78
C LEU A 48 1.84 -5.74 0.38
N LYS A 49 1.19 -4.75 -0.24
CA LYS A 49 1.58 -4.21 -1.54
C LYS A 49 1.42 -2.68 -1.57
N GLY A 50 1.46 -2.12 -2.75
CA GLY A 50 1.13 -0.71 -2.99
C GLY A 50 2.15 0.29 -2.50
N GLY A 51 1.71 1.54 -2.33
CA GLY A 51 2.58 2.64 -1.97
C GLY A 51 3.21 2.50 -0.58
N THR A 52 2.51 1.92 0.36
CA THR A 52 3.00 1.72 1.73
C THR A 52 4.12 0.69 1.78
N ALA A 53 4.01 -0.43 1.04
CA ALA A 53 5.13 -1.37 0.90
C ALA A 53 6.37 -0.67 0.32
N ILE A 54 6.21 0.11 -0.75
CA ILE A 54 7.32 0.85 -1.38
C ILE A 54 7.97 1.82 -0.40
N ASN A 55 7.19 2.67 0.26
CA ASN A 55 7.73 3.75 1.10
C ASN A 55 8.31 3.27 2.44
N LEU A 56 7.85 2.14 2.96
CA LEU A 56 8.32 1.65 4.25
C LEU A 56 9.42 0.58 4.14
N THR A 57 9.50 -0.12 2.99
CA THR A 57 10.40 -1.27 2.87
C THR A 57 11.36 -1.24 1.68
N ILE A 58 11.20 -0.30 0.75
CA ILE A 58 12.03 -0.22 -0.46
C ILE A 58 12.72 1.13 -0.57
N PHE A 59 12.01 2.24 -0.39
CA PHE A 59 12.54 3.58 -0.50
C PHE A 59 12.45 4.35 0.82
N ASN A 60 13.56 4.94 1.26
CA ASN A 60 13.54 5.94 2.33
C ASN A 60 13.25 7.32 1.74
N LEU A 61 12.01 7.51 1.26
CA LEU A 61 11.58 8.74 0.61
C LEU A 61 10.93 9.71 1.57
N PRO A 62 11.00 11.03 1.31
CA PRO A 62 10.32 12.04 2.11
C PRO A 62 8.79 11.99 1.99
N ARG A 63 8.26 11.27 1.00
CA ARG A 63 6.82 11.05 0.82
C ARG A 63 6.38 9.78 1.55
N LEU A 64 5.38 9.89 2.40
CA LEU A 64 4.78 8.74 3.07
C LEU A 64 3.46 8.35 2.39
N SER A 65 3.24 7.05 2.20
CA SER A 65 1.94 6.47 1.90
C SER A 65 1.19 6.18 3.19
N VAL A 66 -0.11 6.35 3.19
CA VAL A 66 -0.94 6.30 4.41
C VAL A 66 -2.13 5.35 4.30
N ASP A 67 -2.14 4.48 3.29
CA ASP A 67 -3.15 3.44 3.09
C ASP A 67 -2.48 2.06 3.23
N ILE A 68 -3.20 1.05 3.71
CA ILE A 68 -2.75 -0.34 3.72
C ILE A 68 -3.43 -1.06 2.55
N ASP A 69 -2.65 -1.46 1.56
CA ASP A 69 -3.10 -2.23 0.41
C ASP A 69 -2.63 -3.68 0.56
N LEU A 70 -3.55 -4.64 0.53
CA LEU A 70 -3.30 -6.06 0.74
C LEU A 70 -3.85 -6.89 -0.43
N ASP A 71 -3.16 -7.96 -0.78
CA ASP A 71 -3.69 -9.03 -1.62
C ASP A 71 -3.99 -10.26 -0.77
N PHE A 72 -5.17 -10.84 -0.99
CA PHE A 72 -5.54 -12.17 -0.50
C PHE A 72 -4.90 -13.21 -1.41
N ILE A 73 -4.05 -14.08 -0.85
CA ILE A 73 -3.20 -14.97 -1.63
C ILE A 73 -3.68 -16.42 -1.78
N PRO A 74 -4.55 -16.98 -0.92
CA PRO A 74 -4.97 -18.37 -1.09
C PRO A 74 -5.71 -18.59 -2.43
N ASN A 75 -5.32 -19.63 -3.15
CA ASN A 75 -5.98 -20.05 -4.38
C ASN A 75 -7.10 -21.04 -4.06
N LEU A 76 -8.28 -20.53 -3.78
CA LEU A 76 -9.45 -21.25 -3.30
C LEU A 76 -10.61 -21.13 -4.28
N THR A 77 -11.60 -21.99 -4.14
CA THR A 77 -12.89 -21.86 -4.82
C THR A 77 -13.60 -20.56 -4.41
N ARG A 78 -14.65 -20.20 -5.12
CA ARG A 78 -15.46 -19.02 -4.78
C ARG A 78 -16.10 -19.13 -3.40
N GLU A 79 -16.60 -20.31 -3.04
CA GLU A 79 -17.27 -20.55 -1.76
C GLU A 79 -16.26 -20.52 -0.60
N GLU A 80 -15.14 -21.21 -0.73
CA GLU A 80 -14.06 -21.17 0.26
C GLU A 80 -13.52 -19.74 0.42
N THR A 81 -13.32 -19.00 -0.68
CA THR A 81 -12.90 -17.60 -0.62
C THR A 81 -13.90 -16.73 0.15
N ALA A 82 -15.23 -16.97 0.01
CA ALA A 82 -16.23 -16.22 0.74
C ALA A 82 -16.14 -16.49 2.26
N ASN A 83 -15.95 -17.75 2.65
CA ASN A 83 -15.80 -18.15 4.05
C ASN A 83 -14.52 -17.55 4.69
N GLU A 84 -13.40 -17.63 3.97
CA GLU A 84 -12.13 -17.04 4.43
C GLU A 84 -12.20 -15.51 4.54
N ARG A 85 -12.87 -14.87 3.59
CA ARG A 85 -13.12 -13.42 3.61
C ARG A 85 -13.95 -13.00 4.84
N GLU A 86 -14.99 -13.73 5.17
CA GLU A 86 -15.82 -13.46 6.36
C GLU A 86 -14.95 -13.54 7.63
N ARG A 87 -14.18 -14.62 7.77
CA ARG A 87 -13.29 -14.84 8.91
C ARG A 87 -12.20 -13.74 9.02
N LEU A 88 -11.56 -13.36 7.91
CA LEU A 88 -10.60 -12.25 7.88
C LEU A 88 -11.24 -10.93 8.33
N THR A 89 -12.45 -10.69 7.83
CA THR A 89 -13.21 -9.48 8.16
C THR A 89 -13.56 -9.41 9.63
N GLU A 90 -13.98 -10.51 10.24
CA GLU A 90 -14.29 -10.58 11.66
C GLU A 90 -13.06 -10.35 12.54
N ILE A 91 -11.92 -11.00 12.22
CA ILE A 91 -10.67 -10.82 12.93
C ILE A 91 -10.21 -9.35 12.86
N LEU A 92 -10.23 -8.77 11.65
CA LEU A 92 -9.83 -7.38 11.44
C LEU A 92 -10.74 -6.39 12.19
N LYS A 93 -12.06 -6.56 12.07
CA LYS A 93 -13.03 -5.69 12.76
C LYS A 93 -12.88 -5.77 14.28
N ARG A 94 -12.70 -6.96 14.82
CA ARG A 94 -12.47 -7.14 16.27
C ARG A 94 -11.22 -6.42 16.72
N TYR A 95 -10.08 -6.68 16.07
CA TYR A 95 -8.83 -6.03 16.39
C TYR A 95 -8.95 -4.49 16.33
N MET A 96 -9.50 -3.96 15.23
CA MET A 96 -9.64 -2.51 15.06
C MET A 96 -10.55 -1.89 16.13
N SER A 97 -11.65 -2.57 16.49
CA SER A 97 -12.53 -2.13 17.57
C SER A 97 -11.84 -2.13 18.93
N GLU A 98 -11.09 -3.18 19.27
CA GLU A 98 -10.29 -3.28 20.50
C GLU A 98 -9.23 -2.18 20.58
N GLN A 99 -8.67 -1.78 19.43
CA GLN A 99 -7.76 -0.64 19.32
C GLN A 99 -8.46 0.72 19.32
N GLY A 100 -9.79 0.76 19.44
CA GLY A 100 -10.59 1.99 19.55
C GLY A 100 -10.85 2.70 18.20
N TYR A 101 -10.67 2.02 17.09
CA TYR A 101 -11.09 2.52 15.79
C TYR A 101 -12.56 2.17 15.53
N SER A 102 -13.29 3.05 14.86
CA SER A 102 -14.68 2.81 14.45
C SER A 102 -14.80 2.65 12.94
N LEU A 103 -15.47 1.59 12.49
CA LEU A 103 -15.74 1.38 11.07
C LEU A 103 -16.64 2.51 10.54
N SER A 104 -16.25 3.12 9.43
CA SER A 104 -16.99 4.20 8.78
C SER A 104 -18.01 3.67 7.78
N ASP A 105 -19.14 4.35 7.63
CA ASP A 105 -20.14 4.10 6.56
C ASP A 105 -19.56 4.37 5.16
N ALA A 106 -18.41 5.02 5.05
CA ALA A 106 -17.68 5.18 3.80
C ALA A 106 -17.03 3.89 3.30
N SER A 107 -16.97 2.83 4.14
CA SER A 107 -16.42 1.52 3.76
C SER A 107 -17.22 0.93 2.58
N ARG A 108 -16.51 0.22 1.71
CA ARG A 108 -17.11 -0.38 0.51
C ARG A 108 -16.68 -1.84 0.41
N PHE A 109 -17.66 -2.69 0.16
CA PHE A 109 -17.46 -4.13 0.02
C PHE A 109 -18.01 -4.57 -1.33
N SER A 110 -17.13 -5.06 -2.19
CA SER A 110 -17.49 -5.55 -3.52
C SER A 110 -17.03 -6.99 -3.71
N HIS A 111 -17.38 -7.62 -4.79
CA HIS A 111 -16.97 -9.00 -5.08
C HIS A 111 -15.44 -9.18 -5.05
N SER A 112 -14.67 -8.19 -5.52
CA SER A 112 -13.23 -8.26 -5.72
C SER A 112 -12.40 -7.46 -4.73
N LEU A 113 -13.02 -6.58 -3.93
CA LEU A 113 -12.31 -5.64 -3.08
C LEU A 113 -13.11 -5.30 -1.82
N ASP A 114 -12.49 -5.40 -0.67
CA ASP A 114 -12.94 -4.80 0.58
C ASP A 114 -12.13 -3.54 0.87
N ALA A 115 -12.80 -2.40 0.94
CA ALA A 115 -12.21 -1.13 1.34
C ALA A 115 -12.78 -0.72 2.70
N PHE A 116 -12.04 -1.00 3.75
CA PHE A 116 -12.36 -0.60 5.10
C PHE A 116 -11.86 0.82 5.36
N HIS A 117 -12.72 1.66 5.91
CA HIS A 117 -12.38 2.99 6.37
C HIS A 117 -12.62 3.05 7.89
N TYR A 118 -11.56 3.25 8.67
CA TYR A 118 -11.61 3.26 10.12
C TYR A 118 -11.33 4.66 10.67
N ASN A 119 -12.34 5.26 11.31
CA ASN A 119 -12.22 6.57 11.93
C ASN A 119 -11.46 6.49 13.25
N TYR A 120 -10.70 7.53 13.55
CA TYR A 120 -10.06 7.75 14.84
C TYR A 120 -9.92 9.25 15.12
N VAL A 121 -9.55 9.60 16.36
CA VAL A 121 -9.18 10.97 16.74
C VAL A 121 -7.67 11.02 16.88
N ASN A 122 -7.00 11.93 16.14
CA ASN A 122 -5.55 12.08 16.19
C ASN A 122 -5.10 12.84 17.45
N ALA A 123 -3.78 12.90 17.69
CA ALA A 123 -3.20 13.57 18.87
C ALA A 123 -3.49 15.09 18.95
N ALA A 124 -3.95 15.70 17.86
CA ALA A 124 -4.41 17.08 17.85
C ALA A 124 -5.90 17.25 18.19
N GLY A 125 -6.65 16.16 18.36
CA GLY A 125 -8.08 16.15 18.58
C GLY A 125 -8.92 16.19 17.30
N ASN A 126 -8.31 16.10 16.12
CA ASN A 126 -9.01 16.09 14.85
C ASN A 126 -9.45 14.68 14.48
N ARG A 127 -10.60 14.59 13.79
CA ARG A 127 -11.02 13.33 13.16
C ARG A 127 -10.13 13.02 11.96
N ASP A 128 -9.69 11.79 11.88
CA ASP A 128 -8.91 11.26 10.75
C ASP A 128 -9.30 9.80 10.50
N MET A 129 -8.78 9.21 9.43
CA MET A 129 -9.22 7.90 8.95
C MET A 129 -8.04 7.08 8.45
N ILE A 130 -8.05 5.78 8.75
CA ILE A 130 -7.17 4.78 8.17
C ILE A 130 -7.96 3.99 7.13
N LYS A 131 -7.36 3.79 5.98
CA LYS A 131 -7.90 2.97 4.91
C LYS A 131 -7.11 1.66 4.82
N ILE A 132 -7.85 0.54 4.79
CA ILE A 132 -7.31 -0.80 4.57
C ILE A 132 -8.07 -1.42 3.40
N GLU A 133 -7.37 -1.80 2.35
CA GLU A 133 -7.94 -2.47 1.19
C GLU A 133 -7.45 -3.91 1.11
N ILE A 134 -8.36 -4.86 0.95
CA ILE A 134 -8.04 -6.27 0.69
C ILE A 134 -8.59 -6.63 -0.68
N ASN A 135 -7.70 -6.96 -1.61
CA ASN A 135 -8.03 -7.35 -2.97
C ASN A 135 -8.15 -8.88 -3.06
N TYR A 136 -9.29 -9.36 -3.55
CA TYR A 136 -9.60 -10.77 -3.75
C TYR A 136 -9.59 -11.20 -5.22
N SER A 137 -9.38 -10.27 -6.16
CA SER A 137 -9.42 -10.57 -7.60
C SER A 137 -8.13 -11.19 -8.10
N LEU A 138 -6.98 -10.75 -7.60
CA LEU A 138 -5.67 -11.25 -7.99
C LEU A 138 -5.09 -12.11 -6.86
N ARG A 139 -5.18 -13.42 -7.02
CA ARG A 139 -4.70 -14.40 -6.03
C ARG A 139 -3.47 -15.18 -6.49
N THR A 140 -3.06 -14.99 -7.74
CA THR A 140 -1.87 -15.62 -8.32
C THR A 140 -0.83 -14.55 -8.60
N HIS A 141 0.35 -14.76 -8.06
CA HIS A 141 1.52 -13.91 -8.25
C HIS A 141 2.59 -14.63 -9.07
N VAL A 142 3.42 -13.87 -9.77
CA VAL A 142 4.47 -14.42 -10.65
C VAL A 142 5.66 -14.87 -9.83
N LEU A 143 5.96 -14.14 -8.76
CA LEU A 143 7.12 -14.36 -7.91
C LEU A 143 6.70 -14.74 -6.48
N SER A 144 7.62 -15.32 -5.74
CA SER A 144 7.42 -15.61 -4.32
C SER A 144 7.32 -14.33 -3.51
N SER A 145 6.51 -14.35 -2.44
CA SER A 145 6.45 -13.25 -1.47
C SER A 145 7.81 -13.04 -0.79
N GLU A 146 8.06 -11.82 -0.33
CA GLU A 146 9.29 -11.42 0.34
C GLU A 146 9.00 -10.98 1.77
N ASP A 147 9.91 -11.33 2.68
CA ASP A 147 9.94 -10.76 4.03
C ASP A 147 10.85 -9.54 4.02
N ARG A 148 10.28 -8.36 4.24
CA ARG A 148 11.00 -7.08 4.24
C ARG A 148 10.94 -6.40 5.59
N VAL A 149 11.98 -5.66 5.92
CA VAL A 149 12.06 -4.88 7.14
C VAL A 149 11.86 -3.40 6.81
N PHE A 150 11.23 -2.66 7.69
CA PHE A 150 11.15 -1.21 7.57
C PHE A 150 12.55 -0.62 7.50
N ILE A 151 12.78 0.23 6.49
CA ILE A 151 14.11 0.82 6.19
C ILE A 151 14.45 2.03 7.05
N THR A 152 13.52 2.52 7.87
CA THR A 152 13.72 3.68 8.73
C THR A 152 13.31 3.36 10.17
N ASP A 153 14.07 3.85 11.13
CA ASP A 153 13.78 3.82 12.55
C ASP A 153 12.83 4.95 13.02
N ALA A 154 12.46 5.85 12.09
CA ALA A 154 11.53 6.95 12.38
C ALA A 154 10.24 6.48 13.06
N PHE A 155 9.80 5.26 12.77
CA PHE A 155 8.54 4.69 13.28
C PHE A 155 8.74 3.67 14.41
N GLY A 156 9.93 3.54 14.98
CA GLY A 156 10.25 2.66 16.08
C GLY A 156 11.14 1.48 15.69
N GLU A 157 11.15 0.44 16.51
CA GLU A 157 11.95 -0.76 16.28
C GLU A 157 11.68 -1.40 14.90
N PRO A 158 12.68 -2.08 14.32
CA PRO A 158 12.52 -2.75 13.04
C PRO A 158 11.30 -3.67 13.02
N LEU A 159 10.41 -3.47 12.05
CA LEU A 159 9.24 -4.30 11.82
C LEU A 159 9.43 -5.10 10.54
N LYS A 160 9.34 -6.42 10.65
CA LYS A 160 9.34 -7.33 9.53
C LYS A 160 7.91 -7.48 9.02
N VAL A 161 7.71 -7.28 7.72
CA VAL A 161 6.41 -7.40 7.04
C VAL A 161 6.52 -8.29 5.82
N ARG A 162 5.51 -9.08 5.57
CA ARG A 162 5.39 -9.93 4.40
C ARG A 162 4.77 -9.16 3.25
N THR A 163 5.49 -9.07 2.12
CA THR A 163 5.10 -8.26 0.97
C THR A 163 5.06 -9.07 -0.30
N LEU A 164 4.40 -8.55 -1.33
CA LEU A 164 4.70 -8.98 -2.70
C LEU A 164 6.18 -8.71 -3.02
N ALA A 165 6.74 -9.48 -3.97
CA ALA A 165 8.07 -9.19 -4.51
C ALA A 165 8.13 -7.75 -5.02
N ALA A 166 9.24 -7.04 -4.73
CA ALA A 166 9.38 -5.64 -5.13
C ALA A 166 9.16 -5.43 -6.63
N ILE A 167 9.68 -6.34 -7.43
CA ILE A 167 9.55 -6.31 -8.90
C ILE A 167 8.09 -6.38 -9.35
N GLU A 168 7.24 -7.16 -8.67
CA GLU A 168 5.80 -7.23 -8.94
C GLU A 168 5.07 -5.98 -8.48
N ILE A 169 5.42 -5.42 -7.32
CA ILE A 169 4.84 -4.16 -6.84
C ILE A 169 5.07 -3.05 -7.87
N PHE A 170 6.29 -2.93 -8.39
CA PHE A 170 6.60 -1.91 -9.39
C PHE A 170 6.02 -2.21 -10.77
N ALA A 171 5.90 -3.47 -11.16
CA ALA A 171 5.21 -3.85 -12.40
C ALA A 171 3.72 -3.47 -12.36
N ALA A 172 3.03 -3.78 -11.25
CA ALA A 172 1.65 -3.35 -11.04
C ALA A 172 1.52 -1.82 -11.01
N LYS A 173 2.51 -1.13 -10.42
CA LYS A 173 2.54 0.34 -10.37
C LYS A 173 2.80 0.96 -11.75
N THR A 174 3.66 0.38 -12.56
CA THR A 174 3.90 0.79 -13.95
C THR A 174 2.61 0.67 -14.76
N ASN A 175 1.88 -0.43 -14.62
CA ASN A 175 0.58 -0.60 -15.26
C ASN A 175 -0.45 0.43 -14.77
N ALA A 176 -0.49 0.72 -13.47
CA ALA A 176 -1.35 1.77 -12.92
C ALA A 176 -0.97 3.18 -13.46
N LEU A 177 0.33 3.46 -13.61
CA LEU A 177 0.82 4.70 -14.22
C LEU A 177 0.32 4.86 -15.66
N ILE A 178 0.47 3.82 -16.47
CA ILE A 178 -0.01 3.82 -17.86
C ILE A 178 -1.52 4.02 -17.94
N SER A 179 -2.28 3.37 -17.04
CA SER A 179 -3.74 3.36 -17.08
C SER A 179 -4.39 4.66 -16.57
N ARG A 180 -3.80 5.34 -15.58
CA ARG A 180 -4.43 6.49 -14.91
C ARG A 180 -3.56 7.76 -14.83
N ALA A 181 -2.29 7.69 -15.24
CA ALA A 181 -1.34 8.80 -15.26
C ALA A 181 -1.26 9.62 -13.94
N ALA A 182 -1.40 8.95 -12.77
CA ALA A 182 -1.38 9.66 -11.49
C ALA A 182 0.05 10.10 -11.13
N ALA A 183 0.18 11.35 -10.66
CA ALA A 183 1.48 11.95 -10.32
C ALA A 183 2.27 11.13 -9.27
N ARG A 184 1.59 10.52 -8.31
CA ARG A 184 2.22 9.66 -7.31
C ARG A 184 2.83 8.39 -7.89
N ASP A 185 2.20 7.82 -8.93
CA ASP A 185 2.69 6.61 -9.58
C ASP A 185 3.92 6.94 -10.45
N LEU A 186 3.89 8.11 -11.11
CA LEU A 186 5.05 8.64 -11.83
C LEU A 186 6.23 8.92 -10.89
N TYR A 187 5.98 9.51 -9.72
CA TYR A 187 7.01 9.78 -8.72
C TYR A 187 7.71 8.50 -8.27
N ASP A 188 6.94 7.46 -7.91
CA ASP A 188 7.49 6.19 -7.47
C ASP A 188 8.25 5.48 -8.62
N PHE A 189 7.73 5.58 -9.85
CA PHE A 189 8.40 5.02 -11.04
C PHE A 189 9.73 5.73 -11.35
N CYS A 190 9.78 7.05 -11.29
CA CYS A 190 11.03 7.81 -11.49
C CYS A 190 12.07 7.43 -10.44
N ASN A 191 11.70 7.34 -9.16
CA ASN A 191 12.64 6.92 -8.13
C ASN A 191 13.17 5.48 -8.35
N MET A 192 12.32 4.57 -8.81
CA MET A 192 12.74 3.22 -9.18
C MET A 192 13.78 3.24 -10.29
N ALA A 193 13.54 4.05 -11.33
CA ALA A 193 14.45 4.18 -12.47
C ALA A 193 15.77 4.85 -12.08
N ASP A 194 15.71 5.96 -11.33
CA ASP A 194 16.89 6.71 -10.88
C ASP A 194 17.78 5.88 -9.94
N MET A 195 17.21 4.98 -9.17
CA MET A 195 17.94 4.07 -8.29
C MET A 195 18.38 2.78 -8.99
N GLU A 196 18.09 2.63 -10.29
CA GLU A 196 18.41 1.42 -11.08
C GLU A 196 17.97 0.11 -10.39
N LEU A 197 16.83 0.15 -9.68
CA LEU A 197 16.42 -0.89 -8.73
C LEU A 197 16.37 -2.30 -9.32
N PHE A 198 16.11 -2.44 -10.63
CA PHE A 198 16.04 -3.71 -11.35
C PHE A 198 17.00 -3.78 -12.54
N SER A 199 18.20 -3.13 -12.48
CA SER A 199 19.18 -3.09 -13.57
C SER A 199 19.68 -4.46 -13.92
N GLY A 200 19.64 -5.49 -13.36
CA GLY A 200 19.97 -6.86 -13.76
C GLY A 200 18.77 -7.73 -14.12
N GLU A 201 17.55 -7.25 -13.85
CA GLU A 201 16.32 -8.05 -13.86
C GLU A 201 15.28 -7.55 -14.88
N GLY A 202 15.71 -6.78 -15.87
CA GLY A 202 14.84 -6.14 -16.85
C GLY A 202 13.89 -7.09 -17.58
N ASP A 203 14.30 -8.32 -17.87
CA ASP A 203 13.46 -9.33 -18.51
C ASP A 203 12.33 -9.83 -17.59
N ILE A 204 12.63 -10.05 -16.31
CA ILE A 204 11.63 -10.46 -15.32
C ILE A 204 10.67 -9.31 -15.09
N PHE A 205 11.17 -8.09 -14.93
CA PHE A 205 10.34 -6.89 -14.74
C PHE A 205 9.38 -6.69 -15.91
N ARG A 206 9.87 -6.79 -17.16
CA ARG A 206 9.03 -6.70 -18.36
C ARG A 206 7.94 -7.77 -18.39
N LYS A 207 8.27 -9.03 -18.05
CA LYS A 207 7.27 -10.12 -17.99
C LYS A 207 6.20 -9.84 -16.93
N CYS A 208 6.58 -9.32 -15.76
CA CYS A 208 5.64 -8.92 -14.73
C CYS A 208 4.74 -7.76 -15.20
N ILE A 209 5.28 -6.74 -15.90
CA ILE A 209 4.46 -5.67 -16.48
C ILE A 209 3.42 -6.23 -17.45
N ILE A 210 3.83 -7.11 -18.36
CA ILE A 210 2.91 -7.74 -19.32
C ILE A 210 1.84 -8.55 -18.59
N PHE A 211 2.19 -9.33 -17.57
CA PHE A 211 1.23 -10.06 -16.75
C PHE A 211 0.18 -9.14 -16.13
N TYR A 212 0.62 -8.09 -15.43
CA TYR A 212 -0.29 -7.14 -14.77
C TYR A 212 -1.12 -6.32 -15.79
N ALA A 213 -0.57 -5.99 -16.96
CA ALA A 213 -1.32 -5.35 -18.04
C ALA A 213 -2.43 -6.27 -18.57
N THR A 214 -2.12 -7.55 -18.78
CA THR A 214 -3.06 -8.54 -19.34
C THR A 214 -4.25 -8.80 -18.41
N ILE A 215 -4.03 -8.85 -17.09
CA ILE A 215 -5.12 -9.10 -16.12
C ILE A 215 -5.94 -7.85 -15.78
N SER A 216 -5.41 -6.66 -16.05
CA SER A 216 -6.10 -5.38 -15.71
C SER A 216 -6.96 -4.84 -16.84
N THR A 217 -6.73 -5.25 -18.09
CA THR A 217 -7.43 -4.77 -19.27
C THR A 217 -8.08 -5.91 -20.05
N LYS A 218 -9.31 -5.69 -20.56
CA LYS A 218 -9.96 -6.64 -21.48
C LYS A 218 -9.29 -6.67 -22.85
N ASP A 219 -8.64 -5.57 -23.23
CA ASP A 219 -7.92 -5.42 -24.50
C ASP A 219 -6.49 -4.98 -24.21
N VAL A 220 -5.51 -5.84 -24.52
CA VAL A 220 -4.09 -5.49 -24.50
C VAL A 220 -3.81 -4.74 -25.80
N ASN A 221 -3.93 -3.41 -25.77
CA ASN A 221 -3.47 -2.60 -26.89
C ASN A 221 -1.96 -2.68 -27.01
N LYS A 222 -1.48 -2.88 -28.24
CA LYS A 222 -0.04 -2.93 -28.54
C LYS A 222 0.66 -1.59 -28.38
N ASP A 223 -0.12 -0.50 -28.41
CA ASP A 223 0.39 0.87 -28.31
C ASP A 223 0.02 1.45 -26.95
N PHE A 224 1.01 1.62 -26.09
CA PHE A 224 0.83 2.34 -24.81
C PHE A 224 0.73 3.85 -25.10
N ASP A 225 -0.44 4.43 -24.86
CA ASP A 225 -0.61 5.87 -24.95
C ASP A 225 -0.02 6.58 -23.73
N THR A 226 1.10 7.29 -23.94
CA THR A 226 1.78 8.10 -22.92
C THR A 226 1.31 9.55 -22.92
N SER A 227 0.34 9.94 -23.75
CA SER A 227 -0.11 11.34 -23.87
C SER A 227 -0.63 11.92 -22.56
N ALA A 228 -1.33 11.13 -21.76
CA ALA A 228 -1.83 11.53 -20.45
C ALA A 228 -0.69 11.84 -19.47
N ILE A 229 0.41 11.07 -19.50
CA ILE A 229 1.61 11.29 -18.68
C ILE A 229 2.29 12.57 -19.12
N ASN A 230 2.47 12.75 -20.43
CA ASN A 230 3.09 13.96 -20.99
C ASN A 230 2.28 15.22 -20.64
N ASN A 231 0.96 15.19 -20.79
CA ASN A 231 0.08 16.30 -20.43
C ASN A 231 0.19 16.68 -18.94
N HIS A 232 0.37 15.69 -18.05
CA HIS A 232 0.54 15.94 -16.61
C HIS A 232 1.89 16.59 -16.29
N ILE A 233 2.96 16.20 -16.96
CA ILE A 233 4.30 16.80 -16.83
C ILE A 233 4.29 18.25 -17.31
N TYR A 234 3.66 18.53 -18.46
CA TYR A 234 3.57 19.89 -19.02
C TYR A 234 2.65 20.81 -18.21
N SER A 235 1.56 20.32 -17.61
CA SER A 235 0.67 21.14 -16.78
C SER A 235 1.34 21.61 -15.49
N LYS A 236 2.18 20.79 -14.85
CA LYS A 236 2.96 21.20 -13.67
C LYS A 236 4.07 22.20 -13.96
N LYS A 237 4.68 22.20 -15.14
CA LYS A 237 5.65 23.23 -15.53
C LYS A 237 5.02 24.61 -15.72
N LYS A 238 3.74 24.69 -16.05
CA LYS A 238 3.01 25.96 -16.18
C LYS A 238 2.54 26.58 -14.86
N THR A 239 2.45 25.80 -13.79
CA THR A 239 1.99 26.28 -12.46
C THR A 239 3.15 26.74 -11.57
N ASN A 240 4.40 26.53 -11.98
CA ASN A 240 5.61 26.91 -11.24
C ASN A 240 6.42 28.01 -11.96
N LEU A 241 5.79 28.75 -12.87
CA LEU A 241 6.21 30.04 -13.45
C LEU A 241 5.22 31.13 -13.04
#